data_b064d63d0d51b4ccfdac4c4dcc9d0336
#
_entry.id   b064d63d0d51b4ccfdac4c4dcc9d0336
#
_cell.length_a   1.000
_cell.length_b   1.000
_cell.length_c   1.000
_cell.angle_alpha   90.00
_cell.angle_beta   90.00
_cell.angle_gamma   90.00
#
_symmetry.space_group_name_H-M   'P 1'
#
loop_
_entity.id
_entity.type
_entity.pdbx_description
1 polymer ?
#
loop_
_entity_poly.entity_id
_entity_poly.type
_entity_poly.pdbx_seq_one_letter_code
_entity_poly.pdbx_strand_id
1 'polypeptide(L)'
;MPSRQQFNVNLDPELVRRVKHQAIDDQLSVSEWVGRVLDHDLSMDDPMTQPAPPAGLFLQPMVHVQHMSASVSFYEALGAEVLHRSRDGDFVMLKVGGAQLGLLAHPPNPEQHEGLVELNFETTASLTELETRLRDSGTDIAQPTTDEGFGRQLQLRSPDGLLVKINELDQELYT
;
A
#
# COMPACT_ATOMS: atom_id res chain seq x y z
N MET A 1 8.96 30.73 14.77
CA MET A 1 9.49 30.36 13.43
C MET A 1 10.51 29.26 13.63
N PRO A 2 10.44 28.13 12.96
CA PRO A 2 11.48 27.11 13.07
C PRO A 2 12.81 27.68 12.56
N SER A 3 13.88 27.51 13.34
CA SER A 3 15.22 27.95 12.96
C SER A 3 15.74 27.08 11.82
N ARG A 4 16.14 27.67 10.70
CA ARG A 4 16.79 26.95 9.61
C ARG A 4 18.18 26.48 10.09
N GLN A 5 18.43 25.17 9.98
CA GLN A 5 19.77 24.60 10.19
C GLN A 5 20.47 24.42 8.84
N GLN A 6 21.78 24.65 8.82
CA GLN A 6 22.59 24.40 7.64
C GLN A 6 23.00 22.92 7.60
N PHE A 7 22.80 22.30 6.44
CA PHE A 7 23.18 20.92 6.15
C PHE A 7 24.09 20.89 4.92
N ASN A 8 25.26 20.29 5.03
CA ASN A 8 26.25 20.24 3.96
C ASN A 8 26.38 18.82 3.42
N VAL A 9 26.27 18.68 2.10
CA VAL A 9 26.41 17.39 1.39
C VAL A 9 27.37 17.57 0.23
N ASN A 10 28.28 16.60 0.03
CA ASN A 10 29.12 16.50 -1.15
C ASN A 10 28.38 15.68 -2.21
N LEU A 11 28.08 16.29 -3.34
CA LEU A 11 27.37 15.66 -4.45
C LEU A 11 28.28 15.61 -5.69
N ASP A 12 28.02 14.64 -6.55
CA ASP A 12 28.64 14.57 -7.87
C ASP A 12 28.35 15.84 -8.69
N PRO A 13 29.34 16.42 -9.42
CA PRO A 13 29.18 17.63 -10.20
C PRO A 13 28.03 17.57 -11.22
N GLU A 14 27.80 16.41 -11.84
CA GLU A 14 26.72 16.22 -12.81
C GLU A 14 25.35 16.28 -12.12
N LEU A 15 25.22 15.67 -10.94
CA LEU A 15 24.02 15.76 -10.12
C LEU A 15 23.75 17.20 -9.68
N VAL A 16 24.78 17.94 -9.26
CA VAL A 16 24.67 19.37 -8.90
C VAL A 16 24.14 20.18 -10.09
N ARG A 17 24.63 19.91 -11.31
CA ARG A 17 24.16 20.58 -12.53
C ARG A 17 22.69 20.29 -12.77
N ARG A 18 22.26 19.04 -12.69
CA ARG A 18 20.85 18.63 -12.86
C ARG A 18 19.93 19.29 -11.84
N VAL A 19 20.32 19.31 -10.57
CA VAL A 19 19.57 19.97 -9.50
C VAL A 19 19.38 21.46 -9.78
N LYS A 20 20.45 22.16 -10.22
CA LYS A 20 20.36 23.59 -10.55
C LYS A 20 19.42 23.86 -11.72
N HIS A 21 19.48 23.05 -12.78
CA HIS A 21 18.57 23.18 -13.92
C HIS A 21 17.11 23.00 -13.49
N GLN A 22 16.83 21.93 -12.74
CA GLN A 22 15.48 21.63 -12.32
C GLN A 22 14.91 22.71 -11.36
N ALA A 23 15.74 23.23 -10.48
CA ALA A 23 15.33 24.35 -9.61
C ALA A 23 14.95 25.62 -10.41
N ILE A 24 15.69 25.89 -11.49
CA ILE A 24 15.38 27.02 -12.41
C ILE A 24 14.05 26.76 -13.13
N ASP A 25 13.86 25.58 -13.67
CA ASP A 25 12.63 25.19 -14.40
C ASP A 25 11.39 25.29 -13.48
N ASP A 26 11.55 24.93 -12.20
CA ASP A 26 10.50 25.01 -11.17
C ASP A 26 10.37 26.41 -10.54
N GLN A 27 11.15 27.37 -10.95
CA GLN A 27 11.20 28.78 -10.42
C GLN A 27 11.48 28.83 -8.91
N LEU A 28 12.29 27.91 -8.40
CA LEU A 28 12.70 27.81 -6.99
C LEU A 28 14.19 28.11 -6.82
N SER A 29 14.58 28.54 -5.62
CA SER A 29 15.99 28.48 -5.25
C SER A 29 16.44 27.02 -5.11
N VAL A 30 17.73 26.74 -5.34
CA VAL A 30 18.30 25.39 -5.19
C VAL A 30 18.01 24.82 -3.80
N SER A 31 18.09 25.63 -2.75
CA SER A 31 17.81 25.21 -1.38
C SER A 31 16.34 24.87 -1.14
N GLU A 32 15.43 25.61 -1.74
CA GLU A 32 13.98 25.32 -1.65
C GLU A 32 13.63 24.07 -2.44
N TRP A 33 14.22 23.92 -3.64
CA TRP A 33 14.01 22.73 -4.47
C TRP A 33 14.52 21.47 -3.78
N VAL A 34 15.76 21.47 -3.27
CA VAL A 34 16.34 20.35 -2.53
C VAL A 34 15.53 20.04 -1.28
N GLY A 35 15.12 21.07 -0.50
CA GLY A 35 14.28 20.87 0.67
C GLY A 35 12.96 20.18 0.32
N ARG A 36 12.31 20.60 -0.77
CA ARG A 36 11.05 20.01 -1.26
C ARG A 36 11.20 18.55 -1.71
N VAL A 37 12.29 18.25 -2.44
CA VAL A 37 12.59 16.88 -2.88
C VAL A 37 12.87 15.97 -1.69
N LEU A 38 13.69 16.41 -0.73
CA LEU A 38 13.99 15.64 0.46
C LEU A 38 12.75 15.45 1.35
N ASP A 39 11.93 16.47 1.52
CA ASP A 39 10.68 16.39 2.27
C ASP A 39 9.70 15.42 1.62
N HIS A 40 9.59 15.46 0.29
CA HIS A 40 8.80 14.52 -0.50
C HIS A 40 9.33 13.08 -0.36
N ASP A 41 10.64 12.87 -0.53
CA ASP A 41 11.26 11.54 -0.53
C ASP A 41 11.20 10.92 0.88
N LEU A 42 11.51 11.70 1.92
CA LEU A 42 11.37 11.26 3.32
C LEU A 42 9.91 11.00 3.73
N SER A 43 8.95 11.68 3.10
CA SER A 43 7.52 11.42 3.30
C SER A 43 7.06 10.16 2.55
N MET A 44 7.76 9.76 1.48
CA MET A 44 7.45 8.55 0.71
C MET A 44 7.98 7.27 1.38
N ASP A 45 9.04 7.38 2.19
CA ASP A 45 9.63 6.24 2.92
C ASP A 45 8.87 5.88 4.21
N ASP A 46 7.96 6.75 4.67
CA ASP A 46 7.05 6.42 5.77
C ASP A 46 5.74 5.88 5.16
N PRO A 47 5.45 4.57 5.25
CA PRO A 47 4.19 4.00 4.78
C PRO A 47 2.96 4.64 5.45
N MET A 48 3.14 5.39 6.55
CA MET A 48 2.11 6.15 7.25
C MET A 48 1.93 7.59 6.72
N THR A 49 2.82 8.08 5.82
CA THR A 49 2.82 9.48 5.37
C THR A 49 2.37 9.65 3.90
N GLN A 50 2.02 8.57 3.20
CA GLN A 50 1.28 8.75 1.95
C GLN A 50 -0.05 9.44 2.26
N PRO A 51 -0.40 10.53 1.55
CA PRO A 51 -1.73 11.10 1.73
C PRO A 51 -2.74 9.98 1.45
N ALA A 52 -3.51 9.61 2.48
CA ALA A 52 -4.55 8.61 2.33
C ALA A 52 -5.38 8.97 1.09
N PRO A 53 -5.64 8.03 0.19
CA PRO A 53 -6.54 8.29 -0.92
C PRO A 53 -7.86 8.85 -0.37
N PRO A 54 -8.59 9.69 -1.11
CA PRO A 54 -9.77 10.41 -0.61
C PRO A 54 -10.82 9.52 0.07
N ALA A 55 -10.77 8.22 -0.14
CA ALA A 55 -11.64 7.21 0.47
C ALA A 55 -10.97 6.41 1.60
N GLY A 56 -9.69 6.68 1.94
CA GLY A 56 -8.92 5.87 2.90
C GLY A 56 -8.70 4.42 2.44
N LEU A 57 -8.81 4.16 1.13
CA LEU A 57 -8.61 2.84 0.54
C LEU A 57 -7.26 2.76 -0.17
N PHE A 58 -6.50 1.71 0.13
CA PHE A 58 -5.24 1.38 -0.54
C PHE A 58 -5.43 0.09 -1.34
N LEU A 59 -5.06 0.13 -2.61
CA LEU A 59 -5.08 -1.07 -3.45
C LEU A 59 -4.02 -2.07 -2.97
N GLN A 60 -4.45 -3.30 -2.66
CA GLN A 60 -3.61 -4.35 -2.11
C GLN A 60 -3.95 -5.70 -2.75
N PRO A 61 -3.55 -5.95 -4.01
CA PRO A 61 -3.77 -7.24 -4.65
C PRO A 61 -3.16 -8.37 -3.83
N MET A 62 -3.86 -9.50 -3.73
CA MET A 62 -3.40 -10.71 -3.07
C MET A 62 -3.16 -11.82 -4.09
N VAL A 63 -2.09 -12.58 -3.92
CA VAL A 63 -1.74 -13.73 -4.77
C VAL A 63 -1.66 -14.98 -3.92
N HIS A 64 -2.44 -15.99 -4.25
CA HIS A 64 -2.33 -17.31 -3.62
C HIS A 64 -1.11 -18.06 -4.12
N VAL A 65 -0.26 -18.53 -3.21
CA VAL A 65 1.00 -19.19 -3.53
C VAL A 65 1.12 -20.56 -2.83
N GLN A 66 1.69 -21.54 -3.51
CA GLN A 66 1.92 -22.87 -2.94
C GLN A 66 3.22 -22.92 -2.12
N HIS A 67 4.21 -22.11 -2.49
CA HIS A 67 5.55 -22.13 -1.90
C HIS A 67 5.98 -20.71 -1.54
N MET A 68 5.62 -20.26 -0.33
CA MET A 68 5.84 -18.88 0.13
C MET A 68 7.29 -18.40 -0.09
N SER A 69 8.30 -19.17 0.37
CA SER A 69 9.69 -18.75 0.25
C SER A 69 10.15 -18.58 -1.20
N ALA A 70 9.74 -19.51 -2.08
CA ALA A 70 10.09 -19.42 -3.50
C ALA A 70 9.41 -18.22 -4.18
N SER A 71 8.15 -17.94 -3.80
CA SER A 71 7.40 -16.80 -4.32
C SER A 71 7.99 -15.48 -3.84
N VAL A 72 8.36 -15.37 -2.57
CA VAL A 72 9.06 -14.18 -2.05
C VAL A 72 10.35 -13.95 -2.82
N SER A 73 11.21 -14.98 -2.97
CA SER A 73 12.46 -14.84 -3.73
C SER A 73 12.23 -14.45 -5.19
N PHE A 74 11.16 -14.94 -5.82
CA PHE A 74 10.79 -14.56 -7.17
C PHE A 74 10.48 -13.06 -7.27
N TYR A 75 9.65 -12.53 -6.36
CA TYR A 75 9.30 -11.12 -6.37
C TYR A 75 10.46 -10.22 -5.93
N GLU A 76 11.31 -10.67 -4.99
CA GLU A 76 12.55 -9.97 -4.62
C GLU A 76 13.51 -9.83 -5.83
N ALA A 77 13.61 -10.86 -6.67
CA ALA A 77 14.37 -10.78 -7.92
C ALA A 77 13.80 -9.76 -8.92
N LEU A 78 12.52 -9.40 -8.81
CA LEU A 78 11.88 -8.31 -9.56
C LEU A 78 12.00 -6.95 -8.88
N GLY A 79 12.72 -6.86 -7.75
CA GLY A 79 12.93 -5.63 -7.00
C GLY A 79 11.87 -5.35 -5.92
N ALA A 80 11.10 -6.38 -5.52
CA ALA A 80 10.21 -6.26 -4.38
C ALA A 80 10.96 -6.31 -3.05
N GLU A 81 10.43 -5.61 -2.05
CA GLU A 81 10.92 -5.62 -0.67
C GLU A 81 9.85 -6.19 0.26
N VAL A 82 10.26 -7.00 1.25
CA VAL A 82 9.33 -7.51 2.26
C VAL A 82 9.04 -6.39 3.26
N LEU A 83 7.75 -6.02 3.39
CA LEU A 83 7.29 -5.05 4.38
C LEU A 83 7.04 -5.72 5.74
N HIS A 84 6.22 -6.76 5.74
CA HIS A 84 5.91 -7.52 6.96
C HIS A 84 5.44 -8.94 6.62
N ARG A 85 5.36 -9.79 7.65
CA ARG A 85 4.90 -11.18 7.56
C ARG A 85 3.92 -11.46 8.69
N SER A 86 2.97 -12.38 8.47
CA SER A 86 2.20 -12.94 9.58
C SER A 86 3.09 -13.80 10.47
N ARG A 87 2.71 -13.96 11.74
CA ARG A 87 3.47 -14.78 12.70
C ARG A 87 3.49 -16.26 12.29
N ASP A 88 2.42 -16.74 11.67
CA ASP A 88 2.27 -18.13 11.24
C ASP A 88 2.91 -18.40 9.87
N GLY A 89 3.38 -17.35 9.18
CA GLY A 89 4.10 -17.44 7.91
C GLY A 89 3.18 -17.75 6.70
N ASP A 90 1.89 -17.64 6.87
CA ASP A 90 0.86 -17.86 5.84
C ASP A 90 0.58 -16.62 4.99
N PHE A 91 1.10 -15.46 5.42
CA PHE A 91 0.98 -14.19 4.73
C PHE A 91 2.30 -13.41 4.69
N VAL A 92 2.59 -12.81 3.54
CA VAL A 92 3.71 -11.87 3.35
C VAL A 92 3.24 -10.67 2.56
N MET A 93 3.49 -9.47 3.07
CA MET A 93 3.30 -8.22 2.34
C MET A 93 4.60 -7.77 1.71
N LEU A 94 4.55 -7.50 0.42
CA LEU A 94 5.66 -6.97 -0.37
C LEU A 94 5.38 -5.53 -0.82
N LYS A 95 6.42 -4.72 -0.89
CA LYS A 95 6.44 -3.44 -1.60
C LYS A 95 7.05 -3.66 -2.98
N VAL A 96 6.32 -3.28 -4.02
CA VAL A 96 6.79 -3.35 -5.41
C VAL A 96 6.70 -1.95 -6.01
N GLY A 97 7.81 -1.22 -6.02
CA GLY A 97 7.82 0.20 -6.36
C GLY A 97 6.94 1.00 -5.39
N GLY A 98 5.91 1.69 -5.90
CA GLY A 98 4.95 2.46 -5.11
C GLY A 98 3.68 1.68 -4.71
N ALA A 99 3.63 0.35 -4.93
CA ALA A 99 2.45 -0.48 -4.69
C ALA A 99 2.74 -1.60 -3.69
N GLN A 100 1.67 -2.14 -3.10
CA GLN A 100 1.72 -3.32 -2.24
C GLN A 100 1.24 -4.56 -2.99
N LEU A 101 1.78 -5.72 -2.63
CA LEU A 101 1.39 -7.03 -3.12
C LEU A 101 1.40 -8.03 -1.96
N GLY A 102 0.27 -8.60 -1.63
CA GLY A 102 0.16 -9.65 -0.61
C GLY A 102 0.36 -11.04 -1.21
N LEU A 103 1.05 -11.91 -0.50
CA LEU A 103 1.16 -13.33 -0.80
C LEU A 103 0.43 -14.14 0.28
N LEU A 104 -0.41 -15.07 -0.13
CA LEU A 104 -1.21 -15.94 0.74
C LEU A 104 -0.81 -17.41 0.52
N ALA A 105 -0.44 -18.12 1.58
CA ALA A 105 0.03 -19.51 1.49
C ALA A 105 -1.11 -20.56 1.48
N HIS A 106 -2.36 -20.14 1.28
CA HIS A 106 -3.49 -21.04 1.15
C HIS A 106 -4.08 -20.97 -0.28
N PRO A 107 -4.76 -22.03 -0.75
CA PRO A 107 -5.42 -22.01 -2.05
C PRO A 107 -6.62 -21.05 -2.04
N PRO A 108 -7.02 -20.53 -3.22
CA PRO A 108 -8.25 -19.75 -3.36
C PRO A 108 -9.47 -20.53 -2.84
N ASN A 109 -10.43 -19.82 -2.25
CA ASN A 109 -11.69 -20.43 -1.81
C ASN A 109 -12.70 -20.48 -2.97
N PRO A 110 -13.00 -21.67 -3.52
CA PRO A 110 -13.92 -21.80 -4.64
C PRO A 110 -15.36 -21.43 -4.29
N GLU A 111 -15.77 -21.54 -3.02
CA GLU A 111 -17.13 -21.17 -2.57
C GLU A 111 -17.34 -19.67 -2.62
N GLN A 112 -16.28 -18.88 -2.50
CA GLN A 112 -16.28 -17.43 -2.63
C GLN A 112 -15.97 -16.97 -4.06
N HIS A 113 -15.75 -17.89 -4.99
CA HIS A 113 -15.32 -17.61 -6.35
C HIS A 113 -13.99 -16.83 -6.43
N GLU A 114 -13.08 -17.10 -5.50
CA GLU A 114 -11.75 -16.54 -5.52
C GLU A 114 -10.92 -17.07 -6.69
N GLY A 115 -10.14 -16.18 -7.30
CA GLY A 115 -9.11 -16.54 -8.28
C GLY A 115 -7.74 -16.65 -7.62
N LEU A 116 -6.72 -17.04 -8.40
CA LEU A 116 -5.33 -17.03 -7.94
C LEU A 116 -4.84 -15.64 -7.54
N VAL A 117 -5.47 -14.60 -8.09
CA VAL A 117 -5.24 -13.19 -7.74
C VAL A 117 -6.56 -12.61 -7.30
N GLU A 118 -6.59 -12.03 -6.12
CA GLU A 118 -7.73 -11.34 -5.58
C GLU A 118 -7.54 -9.83 -5.64
N LEU A 119 -8.61 -9.10 -5.92
CA LEU A 119 -8.64 -7.65 -5.83
C LEU A 119 -9.02 -7.25 -4.40
N ASN A 120 -8.02 -6.90 -3.61
CA ASN A 120 -8.20 -6.44 -2.26
C ASN A 120 -7.83 -4.95 -2.12
N PHE A 121 -8.43 -4.33 -1.10
CA PHE A 121 -8.07 -3.01 -0.62
C PHE A 121 -7.84 -3.09 0.90
N GLU A 122 -6.94 -2.28 1.40
CA GLU A 122 -6.80 -1.98 2.82
C GLU A 122 -7.44 -0.63 3.11
N THR A 123 -8.07 -0.49 4.27
CA THR A 123 -8.57 0.79 4.76
C THR A 123 -8.04 1.11 6.14
N THR A 124 -7.71 2.39 6.36
CA THR A 124 -7.42 2.95 7.68
C THR A 124 -8.65 3.65 8.28
N ALA A 125 -9.74 3.75 7.50
CA ALA A 125 -11.02 4.29 7.95
C ALA A 125 -11.92 3.17 8.48
N SER A 126 -12.95 3.53 9.25
CA SER A 126 -13.92 2.59 9.77
C SER A 126 -14.64 1.83 8.66
N LEU A 127 -14.50 0.51 8.64
CA LEU A 127 -15.20 -0.38 7.71
C LEU A 127 -16.72 -0.30 7.90
N THR A 128 -17.21 -0.09 9.12
CA THR A 128 -18.64 0.06 9.40
C THR A 128 -19.21 1.31 8.73
N GLU A 129 -18.51 2.42 8.79
CA GLU A 129 -18.94 3.67 8.12
C GLU A 129 -18.88 3.54 6.60
N LEU A 130 -17.83 2.87 6.09
CA LEU A 130 -17.69 2.59 4.68
C LEU A 130 -18.82 1.70 4.18
N GLU A 131 -19.14 0.61 4.88
CA GLU A 131 -20.25 -0.29 4.54
C GLU A 131 -21.59 0.45 4.49
N THR A 132 -21.86 1.31 5.49
CA THR A 132 -23.08 2.10 5.53
C THR A 132 -23.20 2.98 4.27
N ARG A 133 -22.16 3.73 3.91
CA ARG A 133 -22.15 4.57 2.71
C ARG A 133 -22.33 3.76 1.42
N LEU A 134 -21.72 2.59 1.32
CA LEU A 134 -21.84 1.73 0.14
C LEU A 134 -23.24 1.15 0.01
N ARG A 135 -23.88 0.76 1.11
CA ARG A 135 -25.29 0.35 1.14
C ARG A 135 -26.22 1.47 0.67
N ASP A 136 -26.02 2.68 1.19
CA ASP A 136 -26.81 3.86 0.82
C ASP A 136 -26.65 4.23 -0.67
N SER A 137 -25.49 3.93 -1.27
CA SER A 137 -25.23 4.11 -2.69
C SER A 137 -25.75 2.97 -3.58
N GLY A 138 -26.32 1.90 -2.99
CA GLY A 138 -26.81 0.74 -3.73
C GLY A 138 -25.74 -0.23 -4.21
N THR A 139 -24.54 -0.18 -3.61
CA THR A 139 -23.46 -1.14 -3.92
C THR A 139 -23.87 -2.56 -3.47
N ASP A 140 -23.56 -3.55 -4.32
CA ASP A 140 -23.80 -4.97 -4.01
C ASP A 140 -22.81 -5.45 -2.93
N ILE A 141 -23.31 -5.71 -1.72
CA ILE A 141 -22.56 -6.23 -0.59
C ILE A 141 -22.66 -7.76 -0.64
N ALA A 142 -21.57 -8.40 -1.08
CA ALA A 142 -21.49 -9.86 -1.13
C ALA A 142 -21.45 -10.49 0.26
N GLN A 143 -20.69 -9.86 1.19
CA GLN A 143 -20.65 -10.22 2.62
C GLN A 143 -20.51 -8.95 3.45
N PRO A 144 -21.39 -8.71 4.43
CA PRO A 144 -21.23 -7.63 5.39
C PRO A 144 -19.90 -7.72 6.15
N THR A 145 -19.50 -6.62 6.78
CA THR A 145 -18.30 -6.60 7.61
C THR A 145 -18.31 -7.68 8.67
N THR A 146 -17.31 -8.55 8.65
CA THR A 146 -17.07 -9.65 9.61
C THR A 146 -15.73 -9.50 10.28
N ASP A 147 -15.58 -10.05 11.47
CA ASP A 147 -14.30 -10.19 12.15
C ASP A 147 -13.56 -11.41 11.58
N GLU A 148 -12.30 -11.20 11.24
CA GLU A 148 -11.40 -12.19 10.66
C GLU A 148 -10.14 -12.33 11.55
N GLY A 149 -9.34 -13.36 11.33
CA GLY A 149 -8.11 -13.58 12.11
C GLY A 149 -7.02 -12.50 11.95
N PHE A 150 -7.20 -11.59 10.98
CA PHE A 150 -6.27 -10.48 10.68
C PHE A 150 -6.87 -9.11 11.00
N GLY A 151 -8.12 -9.03 11.43
CA GLY A 151 -8.88 -7.80 11.65
C GLY A 151 -10.30 -7.93 11.12
N ARG A 152 -10.78 -7.02 10.29
CA ARG A 152 -12.16 -7.02 9.75
C ARG A 152 -12.15 -7.00 8.24
N GLN A 153 -13.16 -7.62 7.62
CA GLN A 153 -13.31 -7.68 6.18
C GLN A 153 -14.74 -7.37 5.73
N LEU A 154 -14.86 -6.58 4.67
CA LEU A 154 -16.09 -6.33 3.91
C LEU A 154 -15.90 -6.88 2.49
N GLN A 155 -16.89 -7.60 1.97
CA GLN A 155 -16.83 -8.12 0.61
C GLN A 155 -17.92 -7.49 -0.26
N LEU A 156 -17.52 -7.05 -1.44
CA LEU A 156 -18.38 -6.39 -2.42
C LEU A 156 -18.38 -7.17 -3.72
N ARG A 157 -19.40 -6.96 -4.53
CA ARG A 157 -19.44 -7.45 -5.90
C ARG A 157 -19.44 -6.28 -6.87
N SER A 158 -18.49 -6.29 -7.81
CA SER A 158 -18.47 -5.29 -8.88
C SER A 158 -19.63 -5.50 -9.85
N PRO A 159 -19.97 -4.52 -10.69
CA PRO A 159 -21.00 -4.67 -11.72
C PRO A 159 -20.76 -5.85 -12.67
N ASP A 160 -19.50 -6.24 -12.88
CA ASP A 160 -19.10 -7.38 -13.72
C ASP A 160 -19.02 -8.70 -12.93
N GLY A 161 -19.40 -8.69 -11.65
CA GLY A 161 -19.44 -9.87 -10.79
C GLY A 161 -18.11 -10.21 -10.10
N LEU A 162 -17.07 -9.35 -10.24
CA LEU A 162 -15.79 -9.58 -9.54
C LEU A 162 -15.95 -9.40 -8.03
N LEU A 163 -15.44 -10.35 -7.26
CA LEU A 163 -15.32 -10.21 -5.81
C LEU A 163 -14.21 -9.20 -5.47
N VAL A 164 -14.58 -8.21 -4.66
CA VAL A 164 -13.67 -7.19 -4.14
C VAL A 164 -13.71 -7.25 -2.62
N LYS A 165 -12.55 -7.37 -1.99
CA LYS A 165 -12.43 -7.42 -0.53
C LYS A 165 -11.82 -6.13 -0.01
N ILE A 166 -12.32 -5.62 1.11
CA ILE A 166 -11.77 -4.45 1.81
C ILE A 166 -11.44 -4.88 3.23
N ASN A 167 -10.19 -4.71 3.62
CA ASN A 167 -9.65 -5.14 4.90
C ASN A 167 -9.36 -3.93 5.79
N GLU A 168 -9.76 -4.01 7.05
CA GLU A 168 -9.33 -3.14 8.14
C GLU A 168 -8.45 -4.00 9.06
N LEU A 169 -7.11 -3.80 8.97
CA LEU A 169 -6.15 -4.64 9.66
C LEU A 169 -6.06 -4.29 11.14
N ASP A 170 -5.94 -5.30 12.00
CA ASP A 170 -5.58 -5.13 13.39
C ASP A 170 -4.04 -5.03 13.49
N GLN A 171 -3.54 -3.83 13.73
CA GLN A 171 -2.10 -3.53 13.78
C GLN A 171 -1.34 -4.34 14.85
N GLU A 172 -2.03 -4.81 15.89
CA GLU A 172 -1.42 -5.60 16.95
C GLU A 172 -1.05 -7.04 16.52
N LEU A 173 -1.64 -7.52 15.42
CA LEU A 173 -1.39 -8.86 14.88
C LEU A 173 -0.16 -8.93 13.96
N TYR A 174 0.40 -7.78 13.55
CA TYR A 174 1.53 -7.69 12.64
C TYR A 174 2.77 -7.14 13.34
N THR A 175 3.92 -7.72 13.07
CA THR A 175 5.23 -7.32 13.62
C THR A 175 6.22 -7.03 12.50
#